data_e455f87ca40edaec1a1c52f34f62e089
#
_entry.id   e455f87ca40edaec1a1c52f34f62e089
#
_cell.length_a   1.000
_cell.length_b   1.000
_cell.length_c   1.000
_cell.angle_alpha   90.00
_cell.angle_beta   90.00
_cell.angle_gamma   90.00
#
_symmetry.space_group_name_H-M   'P 1'
#
loop_
_entity.id
_entity.type
_entity.pdbx_description
1 polymer ?
#
loop_
_entity_poly.entity_id
_entity_poly.type
_entity_poly.pdbx_seq_one_letter_code
_entity_poly.pdbx_strand_id
1 'polypeptide(L)'
;MKKIVALLLAVMMVFTLCACGGGDNKDDSQKTLVVGIDPEYPPYSYIGSDGEYTGFDIEVAQAACDLLGWKMEVFPVNWDNKLAQLDGKECDCIWSGMTILDSMKEAGYVISDPYYDNTQVLLVKKDSPIQSSADLKGKTVAVQLGTSGESLLNGDLADLKATFGELVTCNSFVSAFTELGGGSVDAVFVDYPVAAAYAAKNDGFRIVNENLGAEQYGIAFRADDQELCDQIEAAVQQLVDNGTYQKIAEKYPDIVSNLIYLNK
;
A
#
# COMPACT_ATOMS: atom_id res chain seq x y z
N MET A 1 -41.04 -49.97 -44.66
CA MET A 1 -39.83 -49.57 -43.88
C MET A 1 -39.21 -48.22 -44.29
N LYS A 2 -39.10 -47.93 -45.62
CA LYS A 2 -38.49 -46.63 -46.07
C LYS A 2 -39.31 -45.36 -45.74
N LYS A 3 -40.64 -45.46 -45.58
CA LYS A 3 -41.56 -44.35 -45.33
C LYS A 3 -41.63 -44.00 -43.81
N ILE A 4 -41.29 -44.94 -42.91
CA ILE A 4 -41.29 -44.74 -41.46
C ILE A 4 -39.99 -44.09 -41.05
N VAL A 5 -38.88 -44.40 -41.71
CA VAL A 5 -37.55 -43.75 -41.42
C VAL A 5 -37.56 -42.28 -41.83
N ALA A 6 -38.28 -41.90 -42.91
CA ALA A 6 -38.39 -40.50 -43.34
C ALA A 6 -39.23 -39.65 -42.37
N LEU A 7 -40.23 -40.26 -41.69
CA LEU A 7 -41.06 -39.55 -40.71
C LEU A 7 -40.35 -39.33 -39.38
N LEU A 8 -39.46 -40.25 -38.97
CA LEU A 8 -38.65 -40.12 -37.78
C LEU A 8 -37.50 -39.05 -37.91
N LEU A 9 -36.98 -38.93 -39.14
CA LEU A 9 -35.98 -37.86 -39.43
C LEU A 9 -36.62 -36.47 -39.53
N ALA A 10 -37.91 -36.37 -39.98
CA ALA A 10 -38.62 -35.09 -40.01
C ALA A 10 -39.05 -34.60 -38.62
N VAL A 11 -39.27 -35.50 -37.63
CA VAL A 11 -39.66 -35.18 -36.28
C VAL A 11 -38.40 -34.76 -35.47
N MET A 12 -37.21 -35.28 -35.80
CA MET A 12 -35.97 -34.81 -35.15
C MET A 12 -35.52 -33.43 -35.60
N MET A 13 -35.93 -32.92 -36.76
CA MET A 13 -35.58 -31.56 -37.23
C MET A 13 -36.47 -30.45 -36.67
N VAL A 14 -37.56 -30.74 -36.00
CA VAL A 14 -38.47 -29.72 -35.42
C VAL A 14 -38.11 -29.39 -33.97
N PHE A 15 -37.28 -30.21 -33.29
CA PHE A 15 -36.85 -29.97 -31.91
C PHE A 15 -35.54 -29.16 -31.76
N THR A 16 -34.90 -28.77 -32.88
CA THR A 16 -33.62 -28.00 -32.82
C THR A 16 -33.78 -26.49 -33.02
N LEU A 17 -35.03 -25.97 -33.07
CA LEU A 17 -35.30 -24.53 -33.30
C LEU A 17 -35.90 -23.78 -32.11
N CYS A 18 -35.95 -24.38 -30.92
CA CYS A 18 -36.40 -23.70 -29.68
C CYS A 18 -35.35 -23.59 -28.58
N ALA A 19 -34.07 -23.58 -28.93
CA ALA A 19 -32.99 -23.32 -27.98
C ALA A 19 -32.13 -22.07 -28.36
N CYS A 20 -32.83 -21.00 -28.75
CA CYS A 20 -32.28 -19.65 -28.77
C CYS A 20 -33.16 -18.77 -27.89
N GLY A 21 -33.31 -19.16 -26.62
CA GLY A 21 -33.66 -18.27 -25.55
C GLY A 21 -32.33 -17.67 -25.05
N GLY A 22 -32.12 -16.38 -25.30
CA GLY A 22 -30.99 -15.63 -24.74
C GLY A 22 -30.98 -15.78 -23.23
N GLY A 23 -30.18 -16.66 -22.73
CA GLY A 23 -29.64 -16.57 -21.41
C GLY A 23 -28.52 -15.55 -21.51
N ASP A 24 -28.72 -14.37 -21.00
CA ASP A 24 -27.62 -13.55 -20.53
C ASP A 24 -26.80 -14.45 -19.58
N ASN A 25 -25.76 -15.08 -20.11
CA ASN A 25 -24.66 -15.49 -19.27
C ASN A 25 -24.08 -14.17 -18.70
N LYS A 26 -24.68 -13.68 -17.63
CA LYS A 26 -23.91 -12.86 -16.70
C LYS A 26 -22.74 -13.77 -16.36
N ASP A 27 -21.59 -13.38 -16.85
CA ASP A 27 -20.30 -13.88 -16.38
C ASP A 27 -20.30 -13.54 -14.88
N ASP A 28 -20.62 -14.56 -14.06
CA ASP A 28 -20.76 -14.44 -12.60
C ASP A 28 -19.37 -14.50 -11.95
N SER A 29 -18.31 -14.17 -12.74
CA SER A 29 -16.97 -13.97 -12.23
C SER A 29 -16.95 -12.64 -11.49
N GLN A 30 -17.00 -12.72 -10.17
CA GLN A 30 -16.82 -11.60 -9.26
C GLN A 30 -15.49 -10.92 -9.60
N LYS A 31 -15.52 -9.58 -9.83
CA LYS A 31 -14.31 -8.81 -10.10
C LYS A 31 -13.33 -8.97 -8.92
N THR A 32 -12.07 -9.21 -9.22
CA THR A 32 -11.01 -9.29 -8.22
C THR A 32 -10.16 -8.03 -8.30
N LEU A 33 -9.83 -7.43 -7.15
CA LEU A 33 -8.83 -6.38 -7.00
C LEU A 33 -7.57 -7.00 -6.40
N VAL A 34 -6.45 -6.92 -7.10
CA VAL A 34 -5.14 -7.35 -6.60
C VAL A 34 -4.41 -6.14 -6.04
N VAL A 35 -4.24 -6.11 -4.72
CA VAL A 35 -3.63 -5.00 -3.99
C VAL A 35 -2.15 -5.28 -3.75
N GLY A 36 -1.28 -4.46 -4.35
CA GLY A 36 0.18 -4.50 -4.13
C GLY A 36 0.56 -3.82 -2.82
N ILE A 37 1.29 -4.52 -1.97
CA ILE A 37 1.67 -4.05 -0.64
C ILE A 37 3.15 -4.30 -0.32
N ASP A 38 3.73 -3.49 0.57
CA ASP A 38 4.91 -3.87 1.34
C ASP A 38 4.45 -4.72 2.54
N PRO A 39 4.86 -6.01 2.64
CA PRO A 39 4.41 -6.90 3.72
C PRO A 39 5.13 -6.63 5.06
N GLU A 40 6.06 -5.67 5.12
CA GLU A 40 6.86 -5.34 6.30
C GLU A 40 6.71 -3.85 6.72
N TYR A 41 5.51 -3.26 6.45
CA TYR A 41 5.21 -1.84 6.66
C TYR A 41 4.06 -1.61 7.68
N PRO A 42 4.22 -2.00 8.97
CA PRO A 42 3.22 -1.70 9.98
C PRO A 42 3.17 -0.19 10.29
N PRO A 43 1.97 0.37 10.58
CA PRO A 43 0.70 -0.31 10.80
C PRO A 43 -0.19 -0.45 9.55
N TYR A 44 0.29 -0.13 8.34
CA TYR A 44 -0.51 -0.08 7.11
C TYR A 44 -0.69 -1.44 6.45
N SER A 45 0.39 -2.20 6.29
CA SER A 45 0.39 -3.53 5.67
C SER A 45 1.53 -4.38 6.23
N TYR A 46 1.20 -5.52 6.80
CA TYR A 46 2.17 -6.42 7.42
C TYR A 46 1.55 -7.82 7.63
N ILE A 47 2.40 -8.79 7.98
CA ILE A 47 1.95 -10.13 8.34
C ILE A 47 1.58 -10.14 9.82
N GLY A 48 0.31 -10.49 10.11
CA GLY A 48 -0.22 -10.62 11.47
C GLY A 48 0.33 -11.83 12.21
N SER A 49 -0.03 -11.96 13.48
CA SER A 49 0.41 -13.10 14.33
C SER A 49 -0.22 -14.43 13.91
N ASP A 50 -1.27 -14.41 13.11
CA ASP A 50 -1.95 -15.56 12.50
C ASP A 50 -1.32 -15.99 11.16
N GLY A 51 -0.35 -15.22 10.65
CA GLY A 51 0.32 -15.45 9.39
C GLY A 51 -0.39 -14.83 8.18
N GLU A 52 -1.52 -14.14 8.39
CA GLU A 52 -2.27 -13.48 7.33
C GLU A 52 -1.85 -12.01 7.17
N TYR A 53 -2.06 -11.45 5.98
CA TYR A 53 -1.82 -10.03 5.75
C TYR A 53 -2.88 -9.18 6.46
N THR A 54 -2.43 -8.15 7.16
CA THR A 54 -3.28 -7.24 7.93
C THR A 54 -2.67 -5.84 7.94
N GLY A 55 -3.39 -4.89 8.50
CA GLY A 55 -2.99 -3.49 8.63
C GLY A 55 -4.09 -2.55 8.15
N PHE A 56 -3.92 -1.27 8.46
CA PHE A 56 -4.93 -0.27 8.17
C PHE A 56 -5.35 -0.25 6.69
N ASP A 57 -4.37 -0.18 5.78
CA ASP A 57 -4.63 -0.12 4.35
C ASP A 57 -5.30 -1.39 3.83
N ILE A 58 -4.85 -2.56 4.32
CA ILE A 58 -5.44 -3.87 3.96
C ILE A 58 -6.90 -3.96 4.41
N GLU A 59 -7.20 -3.54 5.64
CA GLU A 59 -8.56 -3.60 6.16
C GLU A 59 -9.50 -2.61 5.45
N VAL A 60 -9.01 -1.43 5.08
CA VAL A 60 -9.80 -0.46 4.30
C VAL A 60 -10.02 -0.97 2.88
N ALA A 61 -8.98 -1.54 2.24
CA ALA A 61 -9.09 -2.13 0.91
C ALA A 61 -10.09 -3.31 0.88
N GLN A 62 -10.04 -4.19 1.89
CA GLN A 62 -10.99 -5.29 2.01
C GLN A 62 -12.43 -4.77 2.18
N ALA A 63 -12.64 -3.78 3.06
CA ALA A 63 -13.96 -3.20 3.27
C ALA A 63 -14.50 -2.50 2.00
N ALA A 64 -13.63 -1.85 1.21
CA ALA A 64 -14.00 -1.26 -0.07
C ALA A 64 -14.39 -2.34 -1.09
N CYS A 65 -13.64 -3.43 -1.18
CA CYS A 65 -13.99 -4.57 -2.04
C CYS A 65 -15.30 -5.22 -1.63
N ASP A 66 -15.53 -5.43 -0.33
CA ASP A 66 -16.78 -5.98 0.20
C ASP A 66 -17.99 -5.11 -0.19
N LEU A 67 -17.84 -3.77 -0.07
CA LEU A 67 -18.87 -2.82 -0.46
C LEU A 67 -19.19 -2.87 -1.96
N LEU A 68 -18.16 -3.05 -2.79
CA LEU A 68 -18.28 -3.15 -4.25
C LEU A 68 -18.73 -4.55 -4.73
N GLY A 69 -18.79 -5.53 -3.82
CA GLY A 69 -19.05 -6.92 -4.17
C GLY A 69 -17.90 -7.58 -4.92
N TRP A 70 -16.66 -7.09 -4.73
CA TRP A 70 -15.45 -7.62 -5.35
C TRP A 70 -14.72 -8.58 -4.41
N LYS A 71 -13.86 -9.42 -4.99
CA LYS A 71 -12.87 -10.19 -4.27
C LYS A 71 -11.60 -9.35 -4.12
N MET A 72 -10.93 -9.42 -2.97
CA MET A 72 -9.60 -8.87 -2.79
C MET A 72 -8.56 -9.98 -2.80
N GLU A 73 -7.44 -9.74 -3.45
CA GLU A 73 -6.22 -10.53 -3.34
C GLU A 73 -5.06 -9.59 -2.98
N VAL A 74 -4.16 -10.06 -2.13
CA VAL A 74 -2.98 -9.31 -1.71
C VAL A 74 -1.76 -9.82 -2.47
N PHE A 75 -0.99 -8.90 -3.05
CA PHE A 75 0.25 -9.20 -3.74
C PHE A 75 1.43 -8.49 -3.04
N PRO A 76 2.36 -9.21 -2.39
CA PRO A 76 3.53 -8.60 -1.79
C PRO A 76 4.49 -8.15 -2.89
N VAL A 77 4.72 -6.83 -2.99
CA VAL A 77 5.63 -6.25 -3.97
C VAL A 77 7.05 -6.15 -3.41
N ASN A 78 8.04 -6.20 -4.29
CA ASN A 78 9.36 -5.65 -3.97
C ASN A 78 9.24 -4.12 -4.05
N TRP A 79 9.41 -3.42 -2.91
CA TRP A 79 9.12 -1.99 -2.81
C TRP A 79 9.93 -1.13 -3.78
N ASP A 80 11.17 -1.48 -4.05
CA ASP A 80 12.01 -0.79 -5.03
C ASP A 80 11.47 -0.93 -6.47
N ASN A 81 10.80 -2.04 -6.77
CA ASN A 81 10.27 -2.35 -8.09
C ASN A 81 8.74 -2.22 -8.19
N LYS A 82 8.07 -1.65 -7.18
CA LYS A 82 6.60 -1.61 -7.08
C LYS A 82 5.89 -1.06 -8.33
N LEU A 83 6.42 0.01 -8.92
CA LEU A 83 5.81 0.60 -10.13
C LEU A 83 5.99 -0.31 -11.36
N ALA A 84 7.15 -0.96 -11.51
CA ALA A 84 7.36 -1.92 -12.59
C ALA A 84 6.44 -3.14 -12.47
N GLN A 85 6.16 -3.60 -11.22
CA GLN A 85 5.21 -4.68 -10.96
C GLN A 85 3.76 -4.25 -11.23
N LEU A 86 3.41 -2.99 -10.89
CA LEU A 86 2.12 -2.39 -11.25
C LEU A 86 1.93 -2.32 -12.78
N ASP A 87 2.92 -1.83 -13.51
CA ASP A 87 2.93 -1.77 -14.98
C ASP A 87 2.87 -3.17 -15.61
N GLY A 88 3.54 -4.13 -14.98
CA GLY A 88 3.53 -5.55 -15.35
C GLY A 88 2.19 -6.25 -15.08
N LYS A 89 1.23 -5.57 -14.46
CA LYS A 89 -0.08 -6.10 -14.09
C LYS A 89 -0.02 -7.27 -13.10
N GLU A 90 1.02 -7.29 -12.26
CA GLU A 90 1.11 -8.24 -11.14
C GLU A 90 0.16 -7.84 -10.01
N CYS A 91 -0.19 -6.55 -9.91
CA CYS A 91 -1.25 -6.01 -9.08
C CYS A 91 -2.03 -4.93 -9.84
N ASP A 92 -3.18 -4.52 -9.29
CA ASP A 92 -4.06 -3.51 -9.90
C ASP A 92 -3.83 -2.11 -9.31
N CYS A 93 -3.35 -2.05 -8.07
CA CYS A 93 -2.98 -0.82 -7.41
C CYS A 93 -1.84 -1.07 -6.41
N ILE A 94 -1.13 0.00 -6.01
CA ILE A 94 -0.23 -0.02 -4.84
C ILE A 94 -0.93 0.73 -3.72
N TRP A 95 -1.24 0.02 -2.63
CA TRP A 95 -1.93 0.59 -1.47
C TRP A 95 -1.27 0.10 -0.19
N SER A 96 -0.28 0.85 0.28
CA SER A 96 0.62 0.46 1.38
C SER A 96 1.41 1.67 1.88
N GLY A 97 0.73 2.70 2.42
CA GLY A 97 1.37 3.94 2.81
C GLY A 97 2.20 4.57 1.67
N MET A 98 1.65 4.54 0.47
CA MET A 98 2.35 4.98 -0.74
C MET A 98 2.40 6.49 -0.82
N THR A 99 3.61 7.07 -0.72
CA THR A 99 3.81 8.51 -0.85
C THR A 99 3.47 9.00 -2.25
N ILE A 100 2.69 10.05 -2.32
CA ILE A 100 2.36 10.77 -3.56
C ILE A 100 3.57 11.58 -4.00
N LEU A 101 4.24 11.16 -5.07
CA LEU A 101 5.37 11.87 -5.65
C LEU A 101 4.97 12.54 -6.96
N ASP A 102 5.43 13.77 -7.18
CA ASP A 102 5.19 14.48 -8.45
C ASP A 102 5.79 13.72 -9.65
N SER A 103 6.92 13.07 -9.48
CA SER A 103 7.53 12.21 -10.51
C SER A 103 6.63 11.07 -10.98
N MET A 104 5.75 10.54 -10.12
CA MET A 104 4.77 9.52 -10.50
C MET A 104 3.66 10.11 -11.37
N LYS A 105 3.18 11.31 -11.01
CA LYS A 105 2.18 12.04 -11.81
C LYS A 105 2.75 12.42 -13.17
N GLU A 106 4.00 12.90 -13.20
CA GLU A 106 4.71 13.22 -14.45
C GLU A 106 4.94 11.98 -15.33
N ALA A 107 5.14 10.81 -14.73
CA ALA A 107 5.23 9.54 -15.44
C ALA A 107 3.86 9.02 -15.92
N GLY A 108 2.76 9.69 -15.54
CA GLY A 108 1.41 9.41 -16.00
C GLY A 108 0.61 8.44 -15.12
N TYR A 109 1.12 8.04 -13.97
CA TYR A 109 0.33 7.22 -13.03
C TYR A 109 -0.89 7.98 -12.52
N VAL A 110 -2.00 7.28 -12.37
CA VAL A 110 -3.18 7.77 -11.67
C VAL A 110 -2.95 7.57 -10.18
N ILE A 111 -3.15 8.65 -9.40
CA ILE A 111 -2.96 8.65 -7.96
C ILE A 111 -4.27 9.14 -7.33
N SER A 112 -4.75 8.44 -6.33
CA SER A 112 -5.94 8.85 -5.58
C SER A 112 -5.74 10.18 -4.85
N ASP A 113 -6.83 10.77 -4.37
CA ASP A 113 -6.78 11.81 -3.36
C ASP A 113 -6.02 11.31 -2.11
N PRO A 114 -5.31 12.19 -1.41
CA PRO A 114 -4.55 11.79 -0.24
C PRO A 114 -5.45 11.37 0.92
N TYR A 115 -5.05 10.30 1.62
CA TYR A 115 -5.78 9.80 2.78
C TYR A 115 -5.05 9.98 4.11
N TYR A 116 -3.73 10.26 4.09
CA TYR A 116 -2.90 10.38 5.29
C TYR A 116 -1.82 11.45 5.13
N ASP A 117 -1.62 12.27 6.19
CA ASP A 117 -0.50 13.21 6.30
C ASP A 117 0.66 12.54 7.03
N ASN A 118 1.82 12.41 6.39
CA ASN A 118 3.03 11.81 6.92
C ASN A 118 4.18 12.78 7.09
N THR A 119 5.14 12.41 7.93
CA THR A 119 6.43 13.07 8.03
C THR A 119 7.55 12.05 8.12
N GLN A 120 8.70 12.38 7.54
CA GLN A 120 9.94 11.63 7.73
C GLN A 120 10.61 12.04 9.06
N VAL A 121 11.10 11.04 9.78
CA VAL A 121 11.77 11.20 11.09
C VAL A 121 13.00 10.30 11.19
N LEU A 122 13.70 10.36 12.33
CA LEU A 122 14.77 9.41 12.66
C LEU A 122 14.32 8.49 13.80
N LEU A 123 14.52 7.20 13.61
CA LEU A 123 14.50 6.21 14.70
C LEU A 123 15.93 5.95 15.15
N VAL A 124 16.17 6.00 16.46
CA VAL A 124 17.48 5.77 17.06
C VAL A 124 17.35 4.87 18.30
N LYS A 125 18.46 4.29 18.77
CA LYS A 125 18.47 3.64 20.09
C LYS A 125 18.12 4.64 21.19
N LYS A 126 17.50 4.17 22.26
CA LYS A 126 17.03 5.01 23.37
C LYS A 126 18.15 5.81 24.02
N ASP A 127 19.34 5.22 24.14
CA ASP A 127 20.56 5.81 24.72
C ASP A 127 21.44 6.52 23.69
N SER A 128 21.00 6.62 22.43
CA SER A 128 21.74 7.32 21.37
C SER A 128 21.93 8.80 21.71
N PRO A 129 23.11 9.39 21.46
CA PRO A 129 23.35 10.82 21.64
C PRO A 129 22.68 11.69 20.56
N ILE A 130 22.16 11.10 19.48
CA ILE A 130 21.54 11.82 18.37
C ILE A 130 20.22 12.45 18.84
N GLN A 131 20.12 13.79 18.79
CA GLN A 131 18.95 14.57 19.19
C GLN A 131 18.30 15.29 18.01
N SER A 132 19.02 15.44 16.90
CA SER A 132 18.58 16.10 15.68
C SER A 132 19.30 15.55 14.45
N SER A 133 18.86 15.94 13.27
CA SER A 133 19.53 15.60 12.00
C SER A 133 20.97 16.15 11.91
N ALA A 134 21.26 17.25 12.61
CA ALA A 134 22.63 17.80 12.68
C ALA A 134 23.63 16.84 13.32
N ASP A 135 23.18 15.95 14.19
CA ASP A 135 24.01 14.95 14.89
C ASP A 135 24.36 13.74 14.01
N LEU A 136 23.82 13.68 12.79
CA LEU A 136 24.08 12.59 11.83
C LEU A 136 25.45 12.72 11.13
N LYS A 137 26.17 13.82 11.36
CA LYS A 137 27.48 14.01 10.76
C LYS A 137 28.45 12.90 11.17
N GLY A 138 28.98 12.18 10.17
CA GLY A 138 29.89 11.05 10.34
C GLY A 138 29.23 9.78 10.89
N LYS A 139 27.88 9.73 10.94
CA LYS A 139 27.10 8.58 11.39
C LYS A 139 26.72 7.66 10.23
N THR A 140 26.48 6.41 10.54
CA THR A 140 25.89 5.45 9.60
C THR A 140 24.38 5.52 9.72
N VAL A 141 23.69 5.87 8.61
CA VAL A 141 22.24 6.04 8.56
C VAL A 141 21.66 4.97 7.63
N ALA A 142 20.61 4.29 8.05
CA ALA A 142 19.88 3.36 7.18
C ALA A 142 18.60 4.00 6.62
N VAL A 143 18.19 3.55 5.43
CA VAL A 143 16.91 3.88 4.79
C VAL A 143 16.44 2.67 3.99
N GLN A 144 15.12 2.51 3.83
CA GLN A 144 14.59 1.49 2.94
C GLN A 144 14.70 1.95 1.48
N LEU A 145 15.18 1.05 0.62
CA LEU A 145 15.33 1.26 -0.82
C LEU A 145 13.96 1.50 -1.50
N GLY A 146 13.93 2.43 -2.45
CA GLY A 146 12.71 2.74 -3.23
C GLY A 146 11.65 3.53 -2.47
N THR A 147 11.97 4.07 -1.27
CA THR A 147 11.05 4.92 -0.48
C THR A 147 11.19 6.40 -0.84
N SER A 148 10.19 7.20 -0.41
CA SER A 148 10.26 8.66 -0.43
C SER A 148 11.42 9.19 0.42
N GLY A 149 11.71 8.53 1.55
CA GLY A 149 12.85 8.85 2.41
C GLY A 149 14.18 8.74 1.67
N GLU A 150 14.38 7.69 0.89
CA GLU A 150 15.57 7.57 0.05
C GLU A 150 15.61 8.66 -1.03
N SER A 151 14.47 8.96 -1.65
CA SER A 151 14.35 10.02 -2.66
C SER A 151 14.68 11.39 -2.08
N LEU A 152 14.18 11.72 -0.87
CA LEU A 152 14.53 12.96 -0.15
C LEU A 152 16.03 13.06 0.13
N LEU A 153 16.65 11.99 0.61
CA LEU A 153 18.10 11.95 0.87
C LEU A 153 18.93 12.06 -0.40
N ASN A 154 18.41 11.67 -1.56
CA ASN A 154 19.07 11.83 -2.85
C ASN A 154 18.76 13.17 -3.54
N GLY A 155 17.73 13.90 -3.07
CA GLY A 155 17.26 15.18 -3.60
C GLY A 155 17.40 16.32 -2.59
N ASP A 156 16.28 16.74 -1.99
CA ASP A 156 16.20 17.94 -1.15
C ASP A 156 17.06 17.88 0.10
N LEU A 157 17.39 16.69 0.61
CA LEU A 157 18.26 16.45 1.75
C LEU A 157 19.67 15.95 1.35
N ALA A 158 20.08 16.14 0.10
CA ALA A 158 21.41 15.71 -0.38
C ALA A 158 22.56 16.33 0.43
N ASP A 159 22.43 17.58 0.84
CA ASP A 159 23.43 18.25 1.70
C ASP A 159 23.52 17.60 3.09
N LEU A 160 22.39 17.23 3.68
CA LEU A 160 22.34 16.47 4.92
C LEU A 160 23.00 15.09 4.73
N LYS A 161 22.59 14.35 3.70
CA LYS A 161 23.17 13.04 3.35
C LYS A 161 24.70 13.12 3.17
N ALA A 162 25.21 14.19 2.55
CA ALA A 162 26.65 14.37 2.36
C ALA A 162 27.44 14.51 3.68
N THR A 163 26.78 14.76 4.80
CA THR A 163 27.41 14.79 6.12
C THR A 163 27.56 13.42 6.76
N PHE A 164 26.81 12.40 6.29
CA PHE A 164 26.85 11.05 6.85
C PHE A 164 28.24 10.42 6.68
N GLY A 165 28.59 9.52 7.59
CA GLY A 165 29.72 8.62 7.40
C GLY A 165 29.41 7.57 6.33
N GLU A 166 28.18 7.04 6.36
CA GLU A 166 27.69 6.05 5.41
C GLU A 166 26.16 6.11 5.34
N LEU A 167 25.58 5.87 4.14
CA LEU A 167 24.16 5.56 3.94
C LEU A 167 24.02 4.09 3.57
N VAL A 168 23.30 3.33 4.40
CA VAL A 168 22.99 1.92 4.18
C VAL A 168 21.57 1.81 3.64
N THR A 169 21.40 1.22 2.45
CA THR A 169 20.07 0.92 1.91
C THR A 169 19.65 -0.50 2.30
N CYS A 170 18.44 -0.63 2.86
CA CYS A 170 17.85 -1.90 3.29
C CYS A 170 16.64 -2.26 2.42
N ASN A 171 16.35 -3.55 2.26
CA ASN A 171 15.21 -3.97 1.46
C ASN A 171 13.85 -3.75 2.18
N SER A 172 13.87 -3.61 3.51
CA SER A 172 12.69 -3.31 4.32
C SER A 172 13.06 -2.51 5.56
N PHE A 173 12.07 -1.84 6.18
CA PHE A 173 12.28 -1.20 7.48
C PHE A 173 12.56 -2.21 8.59
N VAL A 174 12.02 -3.43 8.53
CA VAL A 174 12.33 -4.49 9.49
C VAL A 174 13.82 -4.83 9.47
N SER A 175 14.43 -4.91 8.28
CA SER A 175 15.88 -5.12 8.17
C SER A 175 16.67 -3.91 8.68
N ALA A 176 16.25 -2.66 8.36
CA ALA A 176 16.89 -1.46 8.87
C ALA A 176 16.83 -1.35 10.40
N PHE A 177 15.71 -1.73 11.02
CA PHE A 177 15.56 -1.76 12.49
C PHE A 177 16.40 -2.85 13.13
N THR A 178 16.60 -3.97 12.44
CA THR A 178 17.50 -5.04 12.89
C THR A 178 18.95 -4.55 12.92
N GLU A 179 19.39 -3.85 11.88
CA GLU A 179 20.73 -3.22 11.81
C GLU A 179 20.91 -2.17 12.91
N LEU A 180 19.89 -1.34 13.15
CA LEU A 180 19.90 -0.37 14.25
C LEU A 180 20.01 -1.07 15.62
N GLY A 181 19.22 -2.12 15.84
CA GLY A 181 19.26 -2.94 17.06
C GLY A 181 20.63 -3.59 17.28
N GLY A 182 21.23 -4.11 16.21
CA GLY A 182 22.57 -4.69 16.21
C GLY A 182 23.70 -3.69 16.40
N GLY A 183 23.46 -2.41 16.11
CA GLY A 183 24.45 -1.34 16.19
C GLY A 183 25.32 -1.21 14.96
N SER A 184 24.94 -1.80 13.85
CA SER A 184 25.59 -1.63 12.55
C SER A 184 25.30 -0.24 11.96
N VAL A 185 24.13 0.35 12.32
CA VAL A 185 23.76 1.70 11.97
C VAL A 185 23.42 2.52 13.22
N ASP A 186 23.59 3.85 13.16
CA ASP A 186 23.35 4.78 14.27
C ASP A 186 21.90 5.30 14.29
N ALA A 187 21.25 5.40 13.11
CA ALA A 187 19.90 5.89 12.93
C ALA A 187 19.23 5.25 11.72
N VAL A 188 17.90 5.22 11.70
CA VAL A 188 17.08 4.87 10.52
C VAL A 188 16.27 6.10 10.13
N PHE A 189 16.35 6.50 8.88
CA PHE A 189 15.49 7.49 8.25
C PHE A 189 14.19 6.80 7.81
N VAL A 190 13.05 7.23 8.36
CA VAL A 190 11.82 6.43 8.30
C VAL A 190 10.57 7.28 8.46
N ASP A 191 9.45 6.79 7.97
CA ASP A 191 8.12 7.34 8.17
C ASP A 191 7.73 7.33 9.66
N TYR A 192 7.17 8.44 10.14
CA TYR A 192 6.78 8.58 11.55
C TYR A 192 5.89 7.43 12.06
N PRO A 193 4.80 7.03 11.36
CA PRO A 193 3.92 5.98 11.88
C PRO A 193 4.60 4.61 11.98
N VAL A 194 5.53 4.31 11.07
CA VAL A 194 6.30 3.06 11.11
C VAL A 194 7.29 3.07 12.28
N ALA A 195 7.98 4.20 12.48
CA ALA A 195 8.85 4.39 13.64
C ALA A 195 8.07 4.30 14.96
N ALA A 196 6.88 4.92 15.01
CA ALA A 196 6.01 4.90 16.20
C ALA A 196 5.51 3.49 16.52
N ALA A 197 5.03 2.75 15.52
CA ALA A 197 4.58 1.37 15.68
C ALA A 197 5.71 0.44 16.16
N TYR A 198 6.94 0.68 15.71
CA TYR A 198 8.09 -0.09 16.14
C TYR A 198 8.53 0.26 17.56
N ALA A 199 8.67 1.56 17.87
CA ALA A 199 9.10 2.04 19.19
C ALA A 199 8.09 1.67 20.28
N ALA A 200 6.79 1.66 19.98
CA ALA A 200 5.74 1.26 20.92
C ALA A 200 5.88 -0.21 21.40
N LYS A 201 6.46 -1.07 20.56
CA LYS A 201 6.67 -2.50 20.86
C LYS A 201 8.10 -2.81 21.36
N ASN A 202 9.01 -1.83 21.29
CA ASN A 202 10.44 -2.02 21.55
C ASN A 202 11.01 -0.86 22.38
N ASP A 203 11.02 -0.99 23.68
CA ASP A 203 11.47 0.05 24.64
C ASP A 203 12.94 0.50 24.46
N GLY A 204 13.72 -0.21 23.66
CA GLY A 204 15.12 0.10 23.36
C GLY A 204 15.32 1.22 22.34
N PHE A 205 14.25 1.78 21.77
CA PHE A 205 14.31 2.77 20.70
C PHE A 205 13.49 4.01 21.03
N ARG A 206 13.81 5.12 20.34
CA ARG A 206 13.06 6.37 20.40
C ARG A 206 13.08 7.08 19.06
N ILE A 207 12.07 7.88 18.84
CA ILE A 207 11.98 8.78 17.70
C ILE A 207 12.68 10.11 18.03
N VAL A 208 13.48 10.59 17.10
CA VAL A 208 13.88 12.00 17.05
C VAL A 208 12.82 12.71 16.24
N ASN A 209 11.93 13.42 16.96
CA ASN A 209 10.75 14.05 16.35
C ASN A 209 11.14 15.39 15.71
N GLU A 210 11.84 15.30 14.60
CA GLU A 210 12.18 16.41 13.70
C GLU A 210 11.48 16.15 12.37
N ASN A 211 10.75 17.14 11.84
CA ASN A 211 10.12 17.00 10.53
C ASN A 211 11.20 17.12 9.44
N LEU A 212 11.60 15.99 8.89
CA LEU A 212 12.62 15.89 7.84
C LEU A 212 12.02 15.84 6.43
N GLY A 213 10.70 15.89 6.31
CA GLY A 213 9.98 15.92 5.06
C GLY A 213 8.50 15.62 5.30
N ALA A 214 7.63 16.58 4.98
CA ALA A 214 6.18 16.40 5.00
C ALA A 214 5.74 15.79 3.66
N GLU A 215 4.86 14.81 3.72
CA GLU A 215 4.35 14.11 2.54
C GLU A 215 2.94 13.57 2.78
N GLN A 216 2.29 13.09 1.72
CA GLN A 216 0.95 12.52 1.81
C GLN A 216 0.92 11.14 1.18
N TYR A 217 0.11 10.24 1.74
CA TYR A 217 -0.13 8.92 1.15
C TYR A 217 -1.39 8.92 0.30
N GLY A 218 -1.30 8.20 -0.81
CA GLY A 218 -2.40 7.90 -1.72
C GLY A 218 -2.28 6.47 -2.25
N ILE A 219 -3.19 6.12 -3.14
CA ILE A 219 -3.21 4.84 -3.83
C ILE A 219 -2.74 5.07 -5.25
N ALA A 220 -1.78 4.26 -5.73
CA ALA A 220 -1.27 4.38 -7.09
C ALA A 220 -1.89 3.33 -8.01
N PHE A 221 -2.27 3.79 -9.22
CA PHE A 221 -2.84 2.98 -10.30
C PHE A 221 -2.07 3.25 -11.60
N ARG A 222 -2.22 2.36 -12.60
CA ARG A 222 -1.67 2.57 -13.93
C ARG A 222 -2.34 3.78 -14.62
N ALA A 223 -1.69 4.31 -15.64
CA ALA A 223 -2.16 5.47 -16.42
C ALA A 223 -3.59 5.29 -16.99
N ASP A 224 -3.96 4.07 -17.37
CA ASP A 224 -5.25 3.79 -18.00
C ASP A 224 -6.34 3.37 -16.99
N ASP A 225 -6.05 3.35 -15.69
CA ASP A 225 -6.93 2.82 -14.64
C ASP A 225 -7.68 3.92 -13.86
N GLN A 226 -7.96 5.09 -14.48
CA GLN A 226 -8.70 6.19 -13.83
C GLN A 226 -10.06 5.73 -13.31
N GLU A 227 -10.82 4.94 -14.10
CA GLU A 227 -12.11 4.44 -13.67
C GLU A 227 -12.01 3.53 -12.43
N LEU A 228 -10.94 2.74 -12.32
CA LEU A 228 -10.68 1.93 -11.14
C LEU A 228 -10.38 2.79 -9.91
N CYS A 229 -9.56 3.83 -10.07
CA CYS A 229 -9.29 4.80 -9.02
C CYS A 229 -10.59 5.44 -8.52
N ASP A 230 -11.42 5.98 -9.44
CA ASP A 230 -12.68 6.64 -9.10
C ASP A 230 -13.64 5.69 -8.35
N GLN A 231 -13.70 4.40 -8.74
CA GLN A 231 -14.52 3.39 -8.06
C GLN A 231 -14.03 3.11 -6.64
N ILE A 232 -12.72 2.99 -6.44
CA ILE A 232 -12.12 2.77 -5.11
C ILE A 232 -12.31 4.00 -4.22
N GLU A 233 -12.05 5.20 -4.72
CA GLU A 233 -12.26 6.44 -3.95
C GLU A 233 -13.72 6.62 -3.52
N ALA A 234 -14.66 6.37 -4.43
CA ALA A 234 -16.07 6.40 -4.11
C ALA A 234 -16.47 5.36 -3.05
N ALA A 235 -15.88 4.17 -3.08
CA ALA A 235 -16.09 3.16 -2.06
C ALA A 235 -15.51 3.58 -0.71
N VAL A 236 -14.27 4.10 -0.68
CA VAL A 236 -13.65 4.62 0.55
C VAL A 236 -14.47 5.76 1.14
N GLN A 237 -14.98 6.71 0.32
CA GLN A 237 -15.84 7.77 0.80
C GLN A 237 -17.13 7.21 1.43
N GLN A 238 -17.74 6.17 0.85
CA GLN A 238 -18.90 5.50 1.45
C GLN A 238 -18.56 4.83 2.79
N LEU A 239 -17.35 4.25 2.94
CA LEU A 239 -16.88 3.71 4.22
C LEU A 239 -16.71 4.81 5.28
N VAL A 240 -16.28 6.01 4.88
CA VAL A 240 -16.23 7.19 5.75
C VAL A 240 -17.65 7.58 6.19
N ASP A 241 -18.55 7.75 5.22
CA ASP A 241 -19.92 8.21 5.45
C ASP A 241 -20.74 7.26 6.35
N ASN A 242 -20.50 5.94 6.23
CA ASN A 242 -21.21 4.92 7.04
C ASN A 242 -20.48 4.57 8.36
N GLY A 243 -19.34 5.19 8.64
CA GLY A 243 -18.56 5.02 9.86
C GLY A 243 -17.70 3.74 9.91
N THR A 244 -17.61 2.97 8.83
CA THR A 244 -16.75 1.77 8.77
C THR A 244 -15.26 2.16 8.78
N TYR A 245 -14.89 3.20 8.05
CA TYR A 245 -13.52 3.74 8.03
C TYR A 245 -13.07 4.15 9.44
N GLN A 246 -13.92 4.85 10.19
CA GLN A 246 -13.66 5.23 11.58
C GLN A 246 -13.43 4.00 12.47
N LYS A 247 -14.28 2.95 12.35
CA LYS A 247 -14.13 1.71 13.14
C LYS A 247 -12.83 0.97 12.82
N ILE A 248 -12.39 0.98 11.57
CA ILE A 248 -11.09 0.42 11.20
C ILE A 248 -9.97 1.26 11.82
N ALA A 249 -10.03 2.58 11.70
CA ALA A 249 -9.02 3.50 12.24
C ALA A 249 -8.83 3.37 13.76
N GLU A 250 -9.90 3.11 14.52
CA GLU A 250 -9.87 2.91 15.97
C GLU A 250 -8.98 1.73 16.42
N LYS A 251 -8.69 0.78 15.51
CA LYS A 251 -7.75 -0.32 15.79
C LYS A 251 -6.28 0.14 15.70
N TYR A 252 -6.04 1.30 15.10
CA TYR A 252 -4.72 1.87 14.80
C TYR A 252 -4.59 3.29 15.39
N PRO A 253 -4.65 3.45 16.73
CA PRO A 253 -4.76 4.77 17.38
C PRO A 253 -3.59 5.72 17.05
N ASP A 254 -2.41 5.19 16.74
CA ASP A 254 -1.21 5.96 16.47
C ASP A 254 -1.28 6.74 15.13
N ILE A 255 -2.21 6.38 14.23
CA ILE A 255 -2.34 7.04 12.93
C ILE A 255 -3.60 7.92 12.80
N VAL A 256 -4.56 7.80 13.72
CA VAL A 256 -5.88 8.45 13.61
C VAL A 256 -5.78 9.96 13.44
N SER A 257 -4.85 10.61 14.15
CA SER A 257 -4.69 12.08 14.12
C SER A 257 -4.29 12.62 12.74
N ASN A 258 -3.74 11.78 11.88
CA ASN A 258 -3.22 12.18 10.57
C ASN A 258 -4.03 11.61 9.41
N LEU A 259 -5.12 10.89 9.70
CA LEU A 259 -6.07 10.41 8.68
C LEU A 259 -6.90 11.58 8.15
N ILE A 260 -6.69 11.95 6.90
CA ILE A 260 -7.28 13.14 6.28
C ILE A 260 -8.82 13.04 6.26
N TYR A 261 -9.38 11.87 5.97
CA TYR A 261 -10.83 11.66 5.92
C TYR A 261 -11.54 11.84 7.27
N LEU A 262 -10.84 11.71 8.39
CA LEU A 262 -11.39 11.85 9.73
C LEU A 262 -11.16 13.25 10.34
N ASN A 263 -10.32 14.07 9.73
CA ASN A 263 -9.88 15.37 10.26
C ASN A 263 -10.24 16.55 9.33
N LYS A 264 -11.19 16.33 8.40
CA LYS A 264 -11.75 17.37 7.52
C LYS A 264 -12.77 18.24 8.21
#